data_f4123dabdac8f37ae8faf5750aa167b7
#
_entry.id   f4123dabdac8f37ae8faf5750aa167b7
#
_cell.length_a   1.000
_cell.length_b   1.000
_cell.length_c   1.000
_cell.angle_alpha   90.00
_cell.angle_beta   90.00
_cell.angle_gamma   90.00
#
_symmetry.space_group_name_H-M   'P 1'
#
loop_
_entity.id
_entity.type
_entity.pdbx_description
1 polymer ?
#
loop_
_entity_poly.entity_id
_entity_poly.type
_entity_poly.pdbx_seq_one_letter_code
_entity_poly.pdbx_strand_id
1 'polypeptide(L)'
;MKYAISTSLRFLLLYLLFGFPALQSLSAQNLLDRPESVVYDSLYNRYLVSNWGNGSIVQIDSNGVQSYFTTGHFSINGIYITDNKVFAGCSTKVKGFNLSDTQMVMDLYIPGSINLNDVTADNSGNLYITDFNARKIVKVNMQNQSYSTFVSGLTHQPNGILFDESNNRLLLCSFGSEIPILAVNLLDSSVSMVAYTALADCDGFAKDDYGNYYISSWKTRSIYRFDSVFSNPPEVFYTNSEAAAADISYNSVDDLIAAPILWQNRIEYLPVNPTLVMSERGNIQQFNLLQNYPNPFNPTTTIKYQIPKMSFVILKVYDVLGNEITTLVNEEKQAGEYEIKFEPKGLQSGIYFYRIGTGNFVETKKMILMK
;
A
#
# COMPACT_ATOMS: atom_id res chain seq x y z
N MET A 1 -80.67 -24.05 47.43
CA MET A 1 -80.15 -22.88 48.17
C MET A 1 -78.69 -23.20 48.59
N LYS A 2 -77.72 -22.76 47.90
CA LYS A 2 -76.31 -22.52 48.25
C LYS A 2 -75.57 -22.04 47.04
N TYR A 3 -75.21 -20.79 47.07
CA TYR A 3 -74.39 -20.13 46.03
C TYR A 3 -72.96 -20.57 46.19
N ALA A 4 -72.34 -20.96 45.09
CA ALA A 4 -70.88 -21.17 45.01
C ALA A 4 -70.32 -20.02 44.22
N ILE A 5 -69.44 -19.27 44.86
CA ILE A 5 -68.69 -18.13 44.30
C ILE A 5 -67.43 -18.69 43.62
N SER A 6 -67.32 -18.48 42.32
CA SER A 6 -66.16 -18.85 41.55
C SER A 6 -65.22 -17.58 41.51
N THR A 7 -64.05 -17.73 42.14
CA THR A 7 -62.95 -16.72 42.07
C THR A 7 -62.03 -17.05 40.92
N SER A 8 -62.18 -16.31 39.84
CA SER A 8 -61.21 -16.32 38.72
C SER A 8 -60.02 -15.43 39.02
N LEU A 9 -58.87 -16.05 39.25
CA LEU A 9 -57.58 -15.39 39.42
C LEU A 9 -57.07 -14.94 38.05
N ARG A 10 -57.09 -13.65 37.77
CA ARG A 10 -56.46 -13.07 36.57
C ARG A 10 -55.00 -12.82 36.90
N PHE A 11 -54.11 -13.61 36.29
CA PHE A 11 -52.66 -13.30 36.22
C PHE A 11 -52.45 -12.14 35.26
N LEU A 12 -52.03 -11.01 35.81
CA LEU A 12 -51.56 -9.84 35.06
C LEU A 12 -50.11 -10.08 34.69
N LEU A 13 -49.83 -10.47 33.44
CA LEU A 13 -48.46 -10.60 32.94
C LEU A 13 -47.91 -9.21 32.65
N LEU A 14 -47.06 -8.70 33.55
CA LEU A 14 -46.33 -7.44 33.34
C LEU A 14 -45.15 -7.73 32.39
N TYR A 15 -45.30 -7.41 31.09
CA TYR A 15 -44.15 -7.34 30.17
C TYR A 15 -43.29 -6.13 30.51
N LEU A 16 -42.20 -6.36 31.24
CA LEU A 16 -41.10 -5.42 31.33
C LEU A 16 -40.40 -5.39 29.96
N LEU A 17 -40.74 -4.38 29.15
CA LEU A 17 -39.97 -3.99 27.98
C LEU A 17 -38.62 -3.44 28.46
N PHE A 18 -37.61 -4.30 28.61
CA PHE A 18 -36.22 -3.86 28.56
C PHE A 18 -35.94 -3.43 27.13
N GLY A 19 -36.05 -2.13 26.88
CA GLY A 19 -35.49 -1.53 25.69
C GLY A 19 -33.98 -1.72 25.73
N PHE A 20 -33.47 -2.68 24.96
CA PHE A 20 -32.06 -2.67 24.61
C PHE A 20 -31.79 -1.35 23.92
N PRO A 21 -30.84 -0.52 24.40
CA PRO A 21 -30.41 0.60 23.61
C PRO A 21 -29.93 0.00 22.28
N ALA A 22 -30.55 0.45 21.18
CA ALA A 22 -30.04 0.16 19.85
C ALA A 22 -28.56 0.57 19.89
N LEU A 23 -27.65 -0.41 19.74
CA LEU A 23 -26.26 -0.15 19.41
C LEU A 23 -26.31 0.64 18.10
N GLN A 24 -26.31 1.97 18.21
CA GLN A 24 -25.95 2.80 17.08
C GLN A 24 -24.55 2.33 16.70
N SER A 25 -24.44 1.72 15.54
CA SER A 25 -23.14 1.52 14.92
C SER A 25 -22.53 2.91 14.82
N LEU A 26 -21.57 3.20 15.69
CA LEU A 26 -20.69 4.35 15.49
C LEU A 26 -20.06 4.12 14.12
N SER A 27 -20.54 4.85 13.11
CA SER A 27 -19.81 4.91 11.85
C SER A 27 -18.40 5.35 12.20
N ALA A 28 -17.40 4.53 11.82
CA ALA A 28 -16.01 4.88 12.06
C ALA A 28 -15.78 6.28 11.48
N GLN A 29 -15.24 7.19 12.30
CA GLN A 29 -15.00 8.55 11.89
C GLN A 29 -13.96 8.53 10.76
N ASN A 30 -14.27 9.19 9.64
CA ASN A 30 -13.28 9.39 8.59
C ASN A 30 -12.28 10.46 9.05
N LEU A 31 -11.02 10.08 9.25
CA LEU A 31 -9.93 10.97 9.68
C LEU A 31 -9.15 11.57 8.51
N LEU A 32 -9.47 11.18 7.27
CA LEU A 32 -8.83 11.74 6.08
C LEU A 32 -9.33 13.17 5.84
N ASP A 33 -8.38 14.07 5.64
CA ASP A 33 -8.62 15.48 5.31
C ASP A 33 -7.66 15.90 4.20
N ARG A 34 -8.14 15.86 2.96
CA ARG A 34 -7.34 16.07 1.76
C ARG A 34 -6.09 15.18 1.77
N PRO A 35 -6.29 13.83 1.71
CA PRO A 35 -5.18 12.89 1.68
C PRO A 35 -4.33 13.12 0.44
N GLU A 36 -3.04 13.32 0.64
CA GLU A 36 -2.12 13.70 -0.42
C GLU A 36 -1.21 12.54 -0.85
N SER A 37 -0.64 11.80 0.09
CA SER A 37 0.21 10.64 -0.21
C SER A 37 -0.19 9.45 0.64
N VAL A 38 0.04 8.25 0.12
CA VAL A 38 -0.24 6.99 0.82
C VAL A 38 0.93 6.03 0.63
N VAL A 39 1.32 5.32 1.69
CA VAL A 39 2.32 4.26 1.61
C VAL A 39 1.88 3.05 2.44
N TYR A 40 2.23 1.86 1.96
CA TYR A 40 1.94 0.63 2.70
C TYR A 40 3.10 0.27 3.64
N ASP A 41 2.78 0.12 4.92
CA ASP A 41 3.69 -0.35 5.96
C ASP A 41 3.53 -1.87 6.12
N SER A 42 4.35 -2.63 5.41
CA SER A 42 4.29 -4.09 5.43
C SER A 42 4.71 -4.70 6.78
N LEU A 43 5.47 -3.96 7.60
CA LEU A 43 5.90 -4.42 8.93
C LEU A 43 4.72 -4.49 9.91
N TYR A 44 3.81 -3.52 9.83
CA TYR A 44 2.65 -3.40 10.72
C TYR A 44 1.32 -3.69 10.01
N ASN A 45 1.36 -4.10 8.71
CA ASN A 45 0.18 -4.43 7.90
C ASN A 45 -0.88 -3.33 7.93
N ARG A 46 -0.47 -2.11 7.56
CA ARG A 46 -1.30 -0.90 7.57
C ARG A 46 -0.89 0.05 6.44
N TYR A 47 -1.78 0.96 6.09
CA TYR A 47 -1.43 2.12 5.28
C TYR A 47 -1.14 3.32 6.17
N LEU A 48 -0.17 4.13 5.79
CA LEU A 48 0.02 5.48 6.30
C LEU A 48 -0.39 6.47 5.22
N VAL A 49 -1.17 7.46 5.61
CA VAL A 49 -1.74 8.46 4.69
C VAL A 49 -1.44 9.85 5.22
N SER A 50 -0.77 10.67 4.42
CA SER A 50 -0.58 12.07 4.76
C SER A 50 -1.85 12.87 4.46
N ASN A 51 -2.22 13.75 5.39
CA ASN A 51 -3.31 14.70 5.23
C ASN A 51 -2.74 16.11 5.01
N TRP A 52 -2.83 16.60 3.79
CA TRP A 52 -2.46 17.98 3.49
C TRP A 52 -3.36 18.99 4.22
N GLY A 53 -4.63 18.63 4.45
CA GLY A 53 -5.63 19.51 5.01
C GLY A 53 -5.38 19.91 6.44
N ASN A 54 -4.99 18.97 7.30
CA ASN A 54 -4.83 19.21 8.74
C ASN A 54 -3.42 18.88 9.28
N GLY A 55 -2.48 18.50 8.40
CA GLY A 55 -1.09 18.21 8.76
C GLY A 55 -0.95 17.02 9.70
N SER A 56 -1.74 15.97 9.50
CA SER A 56 -1.63 14.70 10.21
C SER A 56 -1.15 13.59 9.27
N ILE A 57 -0.61 12.52 9.85
CA ILE A 57 -0.52 11.22 9.20
C ILE A 57 -1.55 10.32 9.86
N VAL A 58 -2.43 9.73 9.07
CA VAL A 58 -3.43 8.74 9.49
C VAL A 58 -2.91 7.35 9.18
N GLN A 59 -3.07 6.40 10.08
CA GLN A 59 -2.88 4.99 9.79
C GLN A 59 -4.25 4.32 9.57
N ILE A 60 -4.29 3.42 8.59
CA ILE A 60 -5.46 2.59 8.26
C ILE A 60 -5.03 1.14 8.42
N ASP A 61 -5.58 0.43 9.38
CA ASP A 61 -5.23 -0.97 9.62
C ASP A 61 -5.87 -1.91 8.59
N SER A 62 -5.55 -3.20 8.66
CA SER A 62 -6.08 -4.23 7.76
C SER A 62 -7.60 -4.44 7.83
N ASN A 63 -8.28 -3.88 8.82
CA ASN A 63 -9.73 -3.89 8.95
C ASN A 63 -10.36 -2.58 8.44
N GLY A 64 -9.55 -1.64 7.93
CA GLY A 64 -9.98 -0.31 7.49
C GLY A 64 -10.21 0.68 8.63
N VAL A 65 -9.80 0.35 9.86
CA VAL A 65 -9.96 1.25 11.02
C VAL A 65 -8.90 2.34 10.96
N GLN A 66 -9.35 3.60 11.03
CA GLN A 66 -8.50 4.77 10.98
C GLN A 66 -8.15 5.25 12.38
N SER A 67 -6.88 5.62 12.58
CA SER A 67 -6.41 6.34 13.76
C SER A 67 -5.24 7.27 13.38
N TYR A 68 -4.96 8.26 14.21
CA TYR A 68 -3.83 9.14 13.96
C TYR A 68 -2.51 8.43 14.28
N PHE A 69 -1.59 8.43 13.30
CA PHE A 69 -0.20 8.05 13.51
C PHE A 69 0.56 9.22 14.14
N THR A 70 0.39 10.45 13.61
CA THR A 70 0.89 11.69 14.20
C THR A 70 0.04 12.89 13.78
N THR A 71 0.06 13.98 14.58
CA THR A 71 -0.73 15.19 14.33
C THR A 71 0.06 16.45 14.65
N GLY A 72 -0.50 17.62 14.33
CA GLY A 72 0.07 18.91 14.71
C GLY A 72 1.21 19.39 13.83
N HIS A 73 1.27 18.91 12.58
CA HIS A 73 2.26 19.36 11.62
C HIS A 73 1.62 20.31 10.60
N PHE A 74 2.45 21.13 9.98
CA PHE A 74 2.00 22.03 8.93
C PHE A 74 2.25 21.40 7.55
N SER A 75 1.19 21.19 6.77
CA SER A 75 1.25 20.77 5.35
C SER A 75 2.17 19.55 5.13
N ILE A 76 1.72 18.37 5.55
CA ILE A 76 2.39 17.12 5.20
C ILE A 76 1.97 16.76 3.77
N ASN A 77 2.96 16.65 2.87
CA ASN A 77 2.78 16.26 1.48
C ASN A 77 3.19 14.79 1.30
N GLY A 78 4.08 14.47 0.35
CA GLY A 78 4.55 13.12 0.09
C GLY A 78 5.20 12.46 1.29
N ILE A 79 4.97 11.15 1.44
CA ILE A 79 5.55 10.33 2.49
C ILE A 79 6.21 9.08 1.91
N TYR A 80 7.30 8.64 2.54
CA TYR A 80 8.05 7.45 2.12
C TYR A 80 8.52 6.64 3.32
N ILE A 81 8.40 5.31 3.24
CA ILE A 81 8.87 4.38 4.28
C ILE A 81 10.21 3.78 3.89
N THR A 82 11.20 3.96 4.75
CA THR A 82 12.50 3.28 4.67
C THR A 82 13.11 3.15 6.07
N ASP A 83 13.96 2.14 6.29
CA ASP A 83 14.71 1.93 7.55
C ASP A 83 13.81 1.99 8.81
N ASN A 84 12.63 1.33 8.76
CA ASN A 84 11.63 1.30 9.84
C ASN A 84 11.14 2.70 10.28
N LYS A 85 11.17 3.66 9.39
CA LYS A 85 10.74 5.04 9.59
C LYS A 85 9.88 5.51 8.42
N VAL A 86 8.97 6.43 8.68
CA VAL A 86 8.30 7.22 7.65
C VAL A 86 8.90 8.60 7.61
N PHE A 87 9.26 9.06 6.41
CA PHE A 87 9.74 10.42 6.14
C PHE A 87 8.71 11.19 5.34
N ALA A 88 8.67 12.50 5.55
CA ALA A 88 7.67 13.37 4.95
C ALA A 88 8.24 14.71 4.50
N GLY A 89 7.83 15.19 3.32
CA GLY A 89 7.96 16.58 2.92
C GLY A 89 6.91 17.44 3.61
N CYS A 90 7.35 18.46 4.36
CA CYS A 90 6.47 19.32 5.15
C CYS A 90 6.80 20.79 4.92
N SER A 91 6.24 21.41 3.87
CA SER A 91 6.55 22.80 3.52
C SER A 91 8.08 23.00 3.32
N THR A 92 8.78 23.58 4.28
CA THR A 92 10.23 23.84 4.24
C THR A 92 11.05 22.87 5.09
N LYS A 93 10.43 21.83 5.62
CA LYS A 93 11.07 20.85 6.50
C LYS A 93 10.94 19.44 5.98
N VAL A 94 11.94 18.61 6.28
CA VAL A 94 11.83 17.16 6.19
C VAL A 94 11.61 16.62 7.59
N LYS A 95 10.56 15.82 7.77
CA LYS A 95 10.24 15.18 9.04
C LYS A 95 10.41 13.67 8.93
N GLY A 96 10.78 13.01 10.03
CA GLY A 96 10.90 11.57 10.11
C GLY A 96 10.35 11.06 11.44
N PHE A 97 9.68 9.88 11.39
CA PHE A 97 9.06 9.26 12.57
C PHE A 97 9.34 7.77 12.56
N ASN A 98 9.59 7.18 13.72
CA ASN A 98 9.66 5.73 13.86
C ASN A 98 8.30 5.09 13.59
N LEU A 99 8.27 3.97 12.88
CA LEU A 99 7.02 3.22 12.65
C LEU A 99 6.48 2.54 13.91
N SER A 100 7.36 2.20 14.87
CA SER A 100 7.02 1.42 16.08
C SER A 100 6.30 2.24 17.16
N ASP A 101 6.74 3.47 17.37
CA ASP A 101 6.32 4.29 18.53
C ASP A 101 5.91 5.72 18.15
N THR A 102 5.92 6.02 16.84
CA THR A 102 5.60 7.34 16.26
C THR A 102 6.51 8.48 16.72
N GLN A 103 7.62 8.15 17.42
CA GLN A 103 8.56 9.18 17.89
C GLN A 103 9.19 9.90 16.71
N MET A 104 9.22 11.24 16.77
CA MET A 104 9.91 12.06 15.78
C MET A 104 11.42 11.90 15.90
N VAL A 105 12.08 11.49 14.82
CA VAL A 105 13.53 11.27 14.73
C VAL A 105 14.22 12.28 13.81
N MET A 106 13.44 13.05 13.05
CA MET A 106 13.94 14.12 12.19
C MET A 106 12.94 15.27 12.15
N ASP A 107 13.43 16.51 12.30
CA ASP A 107 12.70 17.78 12.07
C ASP A 107 13.67 18.78 11.45
N LEU A 108 14.06 18.52 10.19
CA LEU A 108 15.13 19.21 9.51
C LEU A 108 14.59 20.35 8.65
N TYR A 109 14.92 21.58 9.01
CA TYR A 109 14.66 22.76 8.19
C TYR A 109 15.65 22.83 7.02
N ILE A 110 15.13 23.05 5.79
CA ILE A 110 15.92 23.19 4.57
C ILE A 110 15.91 24.65 4.10
N PRO A 111 16.94 25.42 4.36
CA PRO A 111 17.04 26.81 3.92
C PRO A 111 16.88 26.96 2.41
N GLY A 112 16.06 27.94 1.98
CA GLY A 112 15.80 28.19 0.58
C GLY A 112 14.89 27.16 -0.09
N SER A 113 14.24 26.28 0.66
CA SER A 113 13.10 25.51 0.19
C SER A 113 11.80 26.31 0.33
N ILE A 114 10.87 26.04 -0.57
CA ILE A 114 9.57 26.73 -0.63
C ILE A 114 8.42 25.76 -0.35
N ASN A 115 8.43 24.60 -1.03
CA ASN A 115 7.39 23.58 -0.87
C ASN A 115 7.96 22.20 -1.16
N LEU A 116 8.54 21.58 -0.11
CA LEU A 116 8.98 20.18 -0.17
C LEU A 116 7.75 19.31 -0.33
N ASN A 117 7.74 18.50 -1.40
CA ASN A 117 6.57 17.74 -1.80
C ASN A 117 6.83 16.25 -1.65
N ASP A 118 7.17 15.54 -2.70
CA ASP A 118 7.30 14.09 -2.66
C ASP A 118 8.71 13.63 -2.23
N VAL A 119 8.80 12.42 -1.67
CA VAL A 119 10.00 11.86 -1.04
C VAL A 119 10.25 10.45 -1.53
N THR A 120 11.50 10.15 -1.87
CA THR A 120 11.99 8.78 -2.09
C THR A 120 13.37 8.60 -1.43
N ALA A 121 13.87 7.36 -1.37
CA ALA A 121 15.20 7.07 -0.80
C ALA A 121 16.02 6.14 -1.70
N ASP A 122 17.35 6.33 -1.69
CA ASP A 122 18.28 5.36 -2.26
C ASP A 122 18.69 4.28 -1.22
N ASN A 123 19.38 3.24 -1.69
CA ASN A 123 19.90 2.17 -0.84
C ASN A 123 21.16 2.56 -0.04
N SER A 124 21.61 3.82 -0.16
CA SER A 124 22.81 4.34 0.52
C SER A 124 22.48 5.25 1.71
N GLY A 125 21.19 5.30 2.10
CA GLY A 125 20.73 6.07 3.25
C GLY A 125 20.52 7.56 2.97
N ASN A 126 20.19 7.92 1.73
CA ASN A 126 19.82 9.28 1.38
C ASN A 126 18.36 9.36 0.96
N LEU A 127 17.69 10.42 1.41
CA LEU A 127 16.40 10.85 0.91
C LEU A 127 16.59 11.84 -0.25
N TYR A 128 15.69 11.80 -1.20
CA TYR A 128 15.55 12.76 -2.28
C TYR A 128 14.14 13.33 -2.24
N ILE A 129 14.04 14.65 -2.14
CA ILE A 129 12.78 15.36 -1.94
C ILE A 129 12.62 16.40 -3.06
N THR A 130 11.49 16.36 -3.73
CA THR A 130 11.12 17.40 -4.68
C THR A 130 10.76 18.69 -3.95
N ASP A 131 11.27 19.82 -4.39
CA ASP A 131 10.81 21.14 -3.98
C ASP A 131 10.03 21.76 -5.13
N PHE A 132 8.71 21.60 -5.07
CA PHE A 132 7.77 21.93 -6.12
C PHE A 132 7.92 23.36 -6.61
N ASN A 133 7.89 24.35 -5.71
CA ASN A 133 7.95 25.75 -6.07
C ASN A 133 9.37 26.25 -6.35
N ALA A 134 10.39 25.67 -5.72
CA ALA A 134 11.77 26.03 -5.96
C ALA A 134 12.38 25.33 -7.20
N ARG A 135 11.66 24.41 -7.84
CA ARG A 135 12.08 23.65 -9.03
C ARG A 135 13.44 22.98 -8.86
N LYS A 136 13.58 22.27 -7.75
CA LYS A 136 14.82 21.59 -7.40
C LYS A 136 14.54 20.24 -6.73
N ILE A 137 15.59 19.43 -6.59
CA ILE A 137 15.60 18.23 -5.74
C ILE A 137 16.59 18.50 -4.60
N VAL A 138 16.16 18.23 -3.38
CA VAL A 138 17.00 18.25 -2.19
C VAL A 138 17.42 16.82 -1.85
N LYS A 139 18.69 16.63 -1.54
CA LYS A 139 19.24 15.39 -0.99
C LYS A 139 19.48 15.57 0.50
N VAL A 140 19.03 14.60 1.31
CA VAL A 140 19.23 14.57 2.77
C VAL A 140 19.84 13.23 3.16
N ASN A 141 20.94 13.25 3.89
CA ASN A 141 21.49 12.03 4.49
C ASN A 141 20.73 11.71 5.79
N MET A 142 20.16 10.51 5.89
CA MET A 142 19.31 10.13 7.02
C MET A 142 20.08 9.98 8.34
N GLN A 143 21.36 9.63 8.29
CA GLN A 143 22.15 9.33 9.48
C GLN A 143 22.64 10.61 10.18
N ASN A 144 23.23 11.54 9.41
CA ASN A 144 23.83 12.77 9.97
C ASN A 144 22.99 14.03 9.72
N GLN A 145 21.85 13.89 9.07
CA GLN A 145 20.91 14.95 8.72
C GLN A 145 21.53 16.10 7.90
N SER A 146 22.65 15.84 7.23
CA SER A 146 23.20 16.81 6.28
C SER A 146 22.34 16.86 5.02
N TYR A 147 22.26 18.03 4.40
CA TYR A 147 21.48 18.23 3.18
C TYR A 147 22.26 19.03 2.13
N SER A 148 21.85 18.87 0.88
CA SER A 148 22.36 19.66 -0.24
C SER A 148 21.28 19.78 -1.32
N THR A 149 21.40 20.79 -2.18
CA THR A 149 20.65 20.81 -3.44
C THR A 149 21.29 19.78 -4.37
N PHE A 150 20.52 18.76 -4.77
CA PHE A 150 20.98 17.71 -5.66
C PHE A 150 20.87 18.12 -7.12
N VAL A 151 19.71 18.68 -7.50
CA VAL A 151 19.43 19.25 -8.83
C VAL A 151 18.70 20.57 -8.65
N SER A 152 18.96 21.56 -9.48
CA SER A 152 18.24 22.84 -9.49
C SER A 152 17.96 23.31 -10.93
N GLY A 153 17.06 24.26 -11.06
CA GLY A 153 16.73 24.87 -12.36
C GLY A 153 15.92 23.96 -13.28
N LEU A 154 15.13 23.05 -12.70
CA LEU A 154 14.19 22.25 -13.47
C LEU A 154 13.18 23.16 -14.19
N THR A 155 12.85 22.83 -15.45
CA THR A 155 11.94 23.64 -16.26
C THR A 155 10.50 23.60 -15.76
N HIS A 156 10.07 22.46 -15.24
CA HIS A 156 8.74 22.24 -14.69
C HIS A 156 8.79 22.09 -13.16
N GLN A 157 7.66 22.21 -12.51
CA GLN A 157 7.54 21.99 -11.07
C GLN A 157 7.61 20.49 -10.78
N PRO A 158 8.71 19.98 -10.19
CA PRO A 158 8.83 18.56 -9.89
C PRO A 158 7.83 18.19 -8.81
N ASN A 159 7.06 17.12 -9.04
CA ASN A 159 6.04 16.63 -8.13
C ASN A 159 6.43 15.22 -7.69
N GLY A 160 5.90 14.17 -8.29
CA GLY A 160 6.25 12.80 -7.94
C GLY A 160 7.70 12.44 -8.23
N ILE A 161 8.33 11.70 -7.33
CA ILE A 161 9.71 11.22 -7.43
C ILE A 161 9.80 9.75 -7.05
N LEU A 162 10.51 8.95 -7.85
CA LEU A 162 10.71 7.54 -7.62
C LEU A 162 12.18 7.16 -7.78
N PHE A 163 12.73 6.38 -6.86
CA PHE A 163 14.05 5.76 -7.05
C PHE A 163 13.92 4.51 -7.93
N ASP A 164 14.48 4.57 -9.13
CA ASP A 164 14.61 3.44 -10.05
C ASP A 164 15.95 2.73 -9.80
N GLU A 165 15.93 1.79 -8.84
CA GLU A 165 17.11 1.06 -8.37
C GLU A 165 17.86 0.36 -9.52
N SER A 166 17.12 -0.29 -10.41
CA SER A 166 17.66 -1.07 -11.52
C SER A 166 18.57 -0.26 -12.44
N ASN A 167 18.32 1.06 -12.55
CA ASN A 167 19.05 1.99 -13.40
C ASN A 167 19.84 3.04 -12.60
N ASN A 168 19.87 2.93 -11.26
CA ASN A 168 20.55 3.87 -10.36
C ASN A 168 20.24 5.35 -10.66
N ARG A 169 18.94 5.66 -10.79
CA ARG A 169 18.45 6.99 -11.14
C ARG A 169 17.17 7.32 -10.38
N LEU A 170 16.85 8.61 -10.30
CA LEU A 170 15.54 9.07 -9.91
C LEU A 170 14.68 9.27 -11.16
N LEU A 171 13.43 8.90 -11.11
CA LEU A 171 12.42 9.27 -12.09
C LEU A 171 11.55 10.37 -11.52
N LEU A 172 11.19 11.34 -12.36
CA LEU A 172 10.38 12.51 -11.99
C LEU A 172 9.19 12.64 -12.93
N CYS A 173 8.04 12.88 -12.33
CA CYS A 173 6.95 13.54 -13.03
C CYS A 173 6.76 14.96 -12.48
N SER A 174 6.10 15.83 -13.24
CA SER A 174 6.02 17.24 -12.89
C SER A 174 4.62 17.79 -13.12
N PHE A 175 4.36 18.94 -12.52
CA PHE A 175 3.14 19.72 -12.75
C PHE A 175 3.32 20.70 -13.92
N GLY A 176 2.29 20.85 -14.76
CA GLY A 176 2.29 21.69 -15.96
C GLY A 176 1.67 20.97 -17.16
N SER A 177 1.78 21.52 -18.37
CA SER A 177 1.26 20.92 -19.60
C SER A 177 2.34 20.20 -20.39
N GLU A 178 1.99 19.08 -21.01
CA GLU A 178 2.87 18.28 -21.87
C GLU A 178 4.19 17.90 -21.19
N ILE A 179 4.08 17.27 -20.03
CA ILE A 179 5.20 17.03 -19.12
C ILE A 179 6.02 15.82 -19.58
N PRO A 180 7.33 15.96 -19.81
CA PRO A 180 8.21 14.80 -19.99
C PRO A 180 8.42 14.06 -18.66
N ILE A 181 8.62 12.75 -18.75
CA ILE A 181 9.21 12.00 -17.64
C ILE A 181 10.72 12.21 -17.71
N LEU A 182 11.28 12.69 -16.60
CA LEU A 182 12.71 12.96 -16.48
C LEU A 182 13.39 11.88 -15.65
N ALA A 183 14.64 11.61 -15.96
CA ALA A 183 15.55 10.85 -15.12
C ALA A 183 16.67 11.74 -14.62
N VAL A 184 17.05 11.55 -13.35
CA VAL A 184 18.25 12.16 -12.75
C VAL A 184 19.21 11.05 -12.34
N ASN A 185 20.38 11.06 -12.92
CA ASN A 185 21.45 10.10 -12.60
C ASN A 185 21.99 10.37 -11.20
N LEU A 186 22.09 9.34 -10.36
CA LEU A 186 22.57 9.50 -8.97
C LEU A 186 24.08 9.74 -8.86
N LEU A 187 24.88 9.42 -9.89
CA LEU A 187 26.33 9.57 -9.85
C LEU A 187 26.77 11.01 -10.14
N ASP A 188 26.13 11.68 -11.12
CA ASP A 188 26.58 12.97 -11.63
C ASP A 188 25.49 14.05 -11.63
N SER A 189 24.31 13.74 -11.14
CA SER A 189 23.12 14.62 -11.09
C SER A 189 22.64 15.08 -12.48
N SER A 190 23.11 14.46 -13.57
CA SER A 190 22.65 14.81 -14.92
C SER A 190 21.18 14.50 -15.11
N VAL A 191 20.48 15.42 -15.76
CA VAL A 191 19.03 15.30 -16.06
C VAL A 191 18.86 14.94 -17.53
N SER A 192 18.08 13.91 -17.79
CA SER A 192 17.72 13.47 -19.15
C SER A 192 16.23 13.19 -19.27
N MET A 193 15.69 13.28 -20.48
CA MET A 193 14.32 12.90 -20.76
C MET A 193 14.25 11.39 -21.00
N VAL A 194 13.33 10.72 -20.31
CA VAL A 194 13.04 9.28 -20.49
C VAL A 194 11.95 9.07 -21.50
N ALA A 195 10.86 9.85 -21.39
CA ALA A 195 9.74 9.78 -22.29
C ALA A 195 9.11 11.16 -22.46
N TYR A 196 8.68 11.46 -23.68
CA TYR A 196 7.76 12.56 -23.92
C TYR A 196 6.34 12.08 -23.75
N THR A 197 5.54 12.79 -22.99
CA THR A 197 4.14 12.44 -22.76
C THR A 197 3.23 13.63 -23.09
N ALA A 198 1.97 13.32 -23.43
CA ALA A 198 0.92 14.34 -23.55
C ALA A 198 0.21 14.56 -22.19
N LEU A 199 0.75 14.04 -21.09
CA LEU A 199 0.17 14.18 -19.76
C LEU A 199 0.38 15.60 -19.24
N ALA A 200 -0.48 16.00 -18.33
CA ALA A 200 -0.41 17.30 -17.69
C ALA A 200 -0.77 17.16 -16.20
N ASP A 201 -0.23 18.08 -15.41
CA ASP A 201 -0.45 18.15 -13.97
C ASP A 201 -0.27 16.77 -13.31
N CYS A 202 0.91 16.16 -13.56
CA CYS A 202 1.26 14.86 -12.98
C CYS A 202 1.62 15.05 -11.51
N ASP A 203 1.22 14.04 -10.69
CA ASP A 203 1.40 14.09 -9.25
C ASP A 203 2.22 12.90 -8.75
N GLY A 204 1.63 11.74 -8.51
CA GLY A 204 2.30 10.59 -7.95
C GLY A 204 3.00 9.69 -8.96
N PHE A 205 4.00 8.95 -8.47
CA PHE A 205 4.78 8.00 -9.26
C PHE A 205 4.96 6.69 -8.51
N ALA A 206 4.49 5.56 -9.07
CA ALA A 206 4.67 4.23 -8.49
C ALA A 206 5.24 3.24 -9.50
N LYS A 207 5.81 2.12 -9.02
CA LYS A 207 6.33 1.01 -9.84
C LYS A 207 5.86 -0.31 -9.25
N ASP A 208 5.31 -1.19 -10.08
CA ASP A 208 4.92 -2.54 -9.67
C ASP A 208 6.10 -3.55 -9.74
N ASP A 209 5.87 -4.75 -9.22
CA ASP A 209 6.85 -5.84 -9.23
C ASP A 209 7.07 -6.43 -10.64
N TYR A 210 6.21 -6.10 -11.61
CA TYR A 210 6.34 -6.50 -13.02
C TYR A 210 7.18 -5.50 -13.82
N GLY A 211 7.57 -4.39 -13.18
CA GLY A 211 8.37 -3.32 -13.77
C GLY A 211 7.58 -2.24 -14.48
N ASN A 212 6.25 -2.27 -14.45
CA ASN A 212 5.45 -1.18 -15.00
C ASN A 212 5.45 0.02 -14.07
N TYR A 213 5.33 1.21 -14.66
CA TYR A 213 5.25 2.47 -13.93
C TYR A 213 3.84 3.05 -14.00
N TYR A 214 3.44 3.71 -12.94
CA TYR A 214 2.13 4.35 -12.82
C TYR A 214 2.31 5.81 -12.48
N ILE A 215 1.56 6.67 -13.16
CA ILE A 215 1.60 8.13 -12.95
C ILE A 215 0.18 8.65 -12.84
N SER A 216 -0.13 9.36 -11.76
CA SER A 216 -1.39 10.09 -11.62
C SER A 216 -1.34 11.43 -12.35
N SER A 217 -2.45 11.83 -12.97
CA SER A 217 -2.61 13.12 -13.67
C SER A 217 -3.88 13.81 -13.22
N TRP A 218 -3.74 14.99 -12.67
CA TRP A 218 -4.86 15.82 -12.24
C TRP A 218 -5.70 16.31 -13.41
N LYS A 219 -5.05 16.68 -14.51
CA LYS A 219 -5.73 17.20 -15.70
C LYS A 219 -6.76 16.24 -16.26
N THR A 220 -6.45 14.97 -16.32
CA THR A 220 -7.32 13.94 -16.87
C THR A 220 -8.08 13.15 -15.79
N ARG A 221 -7.75 13.36 -14.51
CA ARG A 221 -8.27 12.61 -13.37
C ARG A 221 -8.06 11.09 -13.53
N SER A 222 -6.91 10.74 -14.10
CA SER A 222 -6.57 9.35 -14.44
C SER A 222 -5.22 8.96 -13.89
N ILE A 223 -5.03 7.66 -13.71
CA ILE A 223 -3.73 7.04 -13.50
C ILE A 223 -3.37 6.32 -14.79
N TYR A 224 -2.16 6.53 -15.26
CA TYR A 224 -1.62 5.96 -16.48
C TYR A 224 -0.57 4.90 -16.16
N ARG A 225 -0.58 3.79 -16.91
CA ARG A 225 0.43 2.74 -16.85
C ARG A 225 1.37 2.85 -18.03
N PHE A 226 2.66 2.78 -17.75
CA PHE A 226 3.76 2.71 -18.72
C PHE A 226 4.45 1.36 -18.63
N ASP A 227 4.99 0.86 -19.74
CA ASP A 227 5.87 -0.30 -19.72
C ASP A 227 7.23 0.01 -19.04
N SER A 228 7.98 -1.05 -18.70
CA SER A 228 9.23 -0.98 -17.93
C SER A 228 10.35 -0.15 -18.56
N VAL A 229 10.24 0.20 -19.84
CA VAL A 229 11.24 0.95 -20.60
C VAL A 229 10.68 2.19 -21.29
N PHE A 230 9.41 2.52 -21.04
CA PHE A 230 8.71 3.68 -21.62
C PHE A 230 8.70 3.68 -23.16
N SER A 231 8.66 2.49 -23.78
CA SER A 231 8.74 2.37 -25.23
C SER A 231 7.42 2.61 -25.94
N ASN A 232 6.30 2.42 -25.23
CA ASN A 232 4.96 2.58 -25.76
C ASN A 232 4.26 3.78 -25.14
N PRO A 233 3.26 4.38 -25.83
CA PRO A 233 2.38 5.34 -25.20
C PRO A 233 1.71 4.74 -23.96
N PRO A 234 1.46 5.53 -22.90
CA PRO A 234 0.85 5.02 -21.70
C PRO A 234 -0.60 4.58 -21.92
N GLU A 235 -1.00 3.56 -21.20
CA GLU A 235 -2.40 3.12 -21.13
C GLU A 235 -3.12 3.79 -19.97
N VAL A 236 -4.41 4.09 -20.14
CA VAL A 236 -5.24 4.52 -19.02
C VAL A 236 -5.49 3.30 -18.12
N PHE A 237 -4.94 3.33 -16.92
CA PHE A 237 -5.12 2.28 -15.91
C PHE A 237 -6.40 2.49 -15.09
N TYR A 238 -6.67 3.74 -14.70
CA TYR A 238 -7.83 4.11 -13.90
C TYR A 238 -8.27 5.53 -14.21
N THR A 239 -9.57 5.79 -14.18
CA THR A 239 -10.15 7.14 -14.28
C THR A 239 -11.22 7.33 -13.22
N ASN A 240 -11.10 8.41 -12.44
CA ASN A 240 -12.15 8.85 -11.54
C ASN A 240 -12.94 9.98 -12.20
N SER A 241 -14.26 9.84 -12.27
CA SER A 241 -15.12 10.84 -12.93
C SER A 241 -15.20 12.18 -12.19
N GLU A 242 -14.90 12.20 -10.89
CA GLU A 242 -15.17 13.34 -10.01
C GLU A 242 -13.92 14.09 -9.55
N ALA A 243 -12.84 13.37 -9.23
CA ALA A 243 -11.63 13.97 -8.67
C ALA A 243 -10.35 13.24 -9.10
N ALA A 244 -9.23 13.92 -9.06
CA ALA A 244 -7.92 13.35 -9.36
C ALA A 244 -7.36 12.56 -8.17
N ALA A 245 -6.56 11.53 -8.47
CA ALA A 245 -5.64 10.95 -7.51
C ALA A 245 -4.44 11.88 -7.29
N ALA A 246 -3.99 11.99 -6.05
CA ALA A 246 -2.76 12.68 -5.68
C ALA A 246 -1.56 11.70 -5.76
N ASP A 247 -0.63 11.73 -4.81
CA ASP A 247 0.53 10.85 -4.83
C ASP A 247 0.16 9.39 -4.52
N ILE A 248 0.51 8.50 -5.45
CA ILE A 248 0.13 7.08 -5.46
C ILE A 248 1.28 6.18 -5.02
N SER A 249 0.97 5.02 -4.45
CA SER A 249 1.97 4.00 -4.16
C SER A 249 1.52 2.60 -4.55
N TYR A 250 2.50 1.72 -4.76
CA TYR A 250 2.28 0.31 -5.00
C TYR A 250 2.43 -0.50 -3.71
N ASN A 251 1.45 -1.35 -3.42
CA ASN A 251 1.50 -2.34 -2.37
C ASN A 251 1.80 -3.72 -3.00
N SER A 252 3.01 -4.21 -2.83
CA SER A 252 3.48 -5.48 -3.38
C SER A 252 2.90 -6.71 -2.67
N VAL A 253 2.31 -6.55 -1.48
CA VAL A 253 1.68 -7.67 -0.74
C VAL A 253 0.32 -8.02 -1.34
N ASP A 254 -0.46 -7.01 -1.67
CA ASP A 254 -1.82 -7.17 -2.19
C ASP A 254 -1.91 -6.94 -3.71
N ASP A 255 -0.80 -6.63 -4.39
CA ASP A 255 -0.68 -6.35 -5.83
C ASP A 255 -1.65 -5.25 -6.29
N LEU A 256 -1.62 -4.10 -5.61
CA LEU A 256 -2.49 -2.98 -5.91
C LEU A 256 -1.80 -1.62 -5.86
N ILE A 257 -2.36 -0.65 -6.58
CA ILE A 257 -2.05 0.77 -6.44
C ILE A 257 -3.01 1.37 -5.41
N ALA A 258 -2.46 1.96 -4.35
CA ALA A 258 -3.21 2.81 -3.44
C ALA A 258 -3.18 4.26 -3.95
N ALA A 259 -4.34 4.89 -4.04
CA ALA A 259 -4.49 6.21 -4.65
C ALA A 259 -5.34 7.13 -3.77
N PRO A 260 -4.76 8.16 -3.15
CA PRO A 260 -5.50 9.17 -2.41
C PRO A 260 -6.35 10.01 -3.35
N ILE A 261 -7.64 10.12 -3.05
CA ILE A 261 -8.55 11.01 -3.77
C ILE A 261 -8.76 12.27 -2.92
N LEU A 262 -7.91 13.24 -3.15
CA LEU A 262 -7.69 14.40 -2.27
C LEU A 262 -8.99 15.12 -1.88
N TRP A 263 -9.82 15.47 -2.86
CA TRP A 263 -11.05 16.23 -2.62
C TRP A 263 -12.24 15.38 -2.15
N GLN A 264 -12.08 14.04 -2.08
CA GLN A 264 -13.12 13.13 -1.61
C GLN A 264 -12.78 12.49 -0.27
N ASN A 265 -11.63 12.82 0.32
CA ASN A 265 -11.18 12.31 1.62
C ASN A 265 -11.27 10.77 1.71
N ARG A 266 -10.74 10.07 0.67
CA ARG A 266 -10.74 8.62 0.60
C ARG A 266 -9.49 8.10 -0.13
N ILE A 267 -9.23 6.81 0.04
CA ILE A 267 -8.21 6.06 -0.72
C ILE A 267 -8.93 5.09 -1.64
N GLU A 268 -8.53 5.05 -2.90
CA GLU A 268 -8.87 3.97 -3.83
C GLU A 268 -7.79 2.90 -3.81
N TYR A 269 -8.20 1.65 -3.81
CA TYR A 269 -7.32 0.48 -3.87
C TYR A 269 -7.56 -0.21 -5.19
N LEU A 270 -6.60 -0.11 -6.11
CA LEU A 270 -6.76 -0.46 -7.52
C LEU A 270 -5.88 -1.67 -7.85
N PRO A 271 -6.44 -2.87 -8.04
CA PRO A 271 -5.66 -4.05 -8.38
C PRO A 271 -4.88 -3.86 -9.68
N VAL A 272 -3.59 -4.16 -9.65
CA VAL A 272 -2.70 -4.08 -10.82
C VAL A 272 -3.08 -5.14 -11.86
N ASN A 273 -3.42 -6.33 -11.39
CA ASN A 273 -3.97 -7.40 -12.19
C ASN A 273 -5.43 -7.66 -11.83
N PRO A 274 -6.40 -6.98 -12.46
CA PRO A 274 -7.82 -7.16 -12.14
C PRO A 274 -8.32 -8.60 -12.34
N THR A 275 -7.58 -9.43 -13.07
CA THR A 275 -7.84 -10.86 -13.22
C THR A 275 -7.73 -11.63 -11.88
N LEU A 276 -6.94 -11.13 -10.93
CA LEU A 276 -6.81 -11.72 -9.59
C LEU A 276 -8.01 -11.38 -8.68
N VAL A 277 -8.64 -10.24 -8.86
CA VAL A 277 -9.78 -9.76 -8.04
C VAL A 277 -11.13 -10.25 -8.58
N MET A 278 -11.23 -10.49 -9.89
CA MET A 278 -12.45 -11.06 -10.50
C MET A 278 -12.69 -12.53 -10.15
N SER A 279 -11.74 -13.19 -9.46
CA SER A 279 -11.88 -14.58 -9.03
C SER A 279 -12.90 -14.79 -7.89
N GLU A 280 -13.33 -13.75 -7.19
CA GLU A 280 -14.42 -13.87 -6.23
C GLU A 280 -15.81 -14.07 -6.87
N ARG A 281 -15.92 -13.96 -8.20
CA ARG A 281 -17.16 -14.24 -8.98
C ARG A 281 -16.92 -15.10 -10.23
N GLY A 282 -16.37 -16.31 -10.05
CA GLY A 282 -16.79 -17.43 -10.91
C GLY A 282 -15.98 -17.76 -12.16
N ASN A 283 -14.72 -17.33 -12.39
CA ASN A 283 -13.87 -18.00 -13.37
C ASN A 283 -12.37 -17.83 -13.02
N ILE A 284 -11.81 -18.79 -12.33
CA ILE A 284 -10.38 -18.88 -12.04
C ILE A 284 -9.67 -19.17 -13.36
N GLN A 285 -8.82 -18.24 -13.85
CA GLN A 285 -8.14 -18.40 -15.14
C GLN A 285 -6.67 -18.84 -15.02
N GLN A 286 -6.05 -18.72 -13.85
CA GLN A 286 -4.63 -19.06 -13.61
C GLN A 286 -4.44 -19.83 -12.31
N PHE A 287 -3.34 -20.59 -12.25
CA PHE A 287 -2.85 -21.17 -10.99
C PHE A 287 -2.26 -20.06 -10.13
N ASN A 288 -2.57 -20.07 -8.84
CA ASN A 288 -2.05 -19.10 -7.89
C ASN A 288 -1.84 -19.75 -6.52
N LEU A 289 -0.76 -19.39 -5.85
CA LEU A 289 -0.49 -19.75 -4.46
C LEU A 289 -0.46 -18.47 -3.64
N LEU A 290 -1.43 -18.27 -2.75
CA LEU A 290 -1.50 -17.07 -1.92
C LEU A 290 -0.56 -17.16 -0.71
N GLN A 291 -0.20 -16.01 -0.16
CA GLN A 291 0.54 -15.93 1.10
C GLN A 291 -0.30 -16.53 2.23
N ASN A 292 0.32 -17.38 3.05
CA ASN A 292 -0.36 -17.95 4.21
C ASN A 292 -0.77 -16.86 5.22
N TYR A 293 -1.91 -17.02 5.84
CA TYR A 293 -2.40 -16.07 6.84
C TYR A 293 -2.92 -16.81 8.09
N PRO A 294 -2.53 -16.35 9.29
CA PRO A 294 -1.53 -15.31 9.57
C PRO A 294 -0.09 -15.70 9.19
N ASN A 295 0.77 -14.70 8.94
CA ASN A 295 2.21 -14.88 8.77
C ASN A 295 2.96 -13.65 9.31
N PRO A 296 3.74 -13.72 10.41
CA PRO A 296 4.03 -14.93 11.21
C PRO A 296 2.81 -15.57 11.85
N PHE A 297 2.90 -16.88 12.17
CA PHE A 297 1.78 -17.63 12.72
C PHE A 297 2.15 -18.39 14.01
N ASN A 298 1.13 -18.63 14.88
CA ASN A 298 1.25 -19.37 16.13
C ASN A 298 -0.10 -19.97 16.55
N PRO A 299 -0.30 -21.26 16.68
CA PRO A 299 0.48 -22.32 16.05
C PRO A 299 -0.04 -22.66 14.64
N THR A 300 -1.11 -22.01 14.17
CA THR A 300 -1.83 -22.36 12.93
C THR A 300 -1.82 -21.25 11.90
N THR A 301 -1.81 -21.63 10.63
CA THR A 301 -1.99 -20.72 9.50
C THR A 301 -2.84 -21.39 8.42
N THR A 302 -3.45 -20.59 7.55
CA THR A 302 -4.20 -21.05 6.39
C THR A 302 -3.42 -20.72 5.11
N ILE A 303 -3.25 -21.71 4.25
CA ILE A 303 -2.66 -21.58 2.92
C ILE A 303 -3.81 -21.66 1.92
N LYS A 304 -3.94 -20.67 1.04
CA LYS A 304 -4.95 -20.63 -0.02
C LYS A 304 -4.28 -20.76 -1.37
N TYR A 305 -4.94 -21.44 -2.31
CA TYR A 305 -4.48 -21.58 -3.69
C TYR A 305 -5.66 -21.73 -4.67
N GLN A 306 -5.40 -21.42 -5.95
CA GLN A 306 -6.40 -21.41 -7.01
C GLN A 306 -5.99 -22.35 -8.15
N ILE A 307 -6.96 -23.08 -8.68
CA ILE A 307 -6.81 -24.05 -9.75
C ILE A 307 -7.74 -23.65 -10.91
N PRO A 308 -7.22 -23.23 -12.09
CA PRO A 308 -8.04 -22.74 -13.21
C PRO A 308 -8.71 -23.86 -14.00
N LYS A 309 -8.17 -25.07 -13.94
CA LYS A 309 -8.68 -26.28 -14.63
C LYS A 309 -8.31 -27.51 -13.82
N MET A 310 -9.05 -28.59 -14.00
CA MET A 310 -8.73 -29.88 -13.37
C MET A 310 -7.25 -30.21 -13.52
N SER A 311 -6.55 -30.42 -12.42
CA SER A 311 -5.10 -30.62 -12.39
C SER A 311 -4.68 -31.44 -11.19
N PHE A 312 -3.63 -32.23 -11.34
CA PHE A 312 -2.98 -32.91 -10.23
C PHE A 312 -2.15 -31.89 -9.44
N VAL A 313 -2.47 -31.72 -8.15
CA VAL A 313 -1.88 -30.70 -7.27
C VAL A 313 -1.01 -31.37 -6.21
N ILE A 314 0.22 -30.88 -6.09
CA ILE A 314 1.13 -31.24 -5.01
C ILE A 314 1.46 -29.97 -4.23
N LEU A 315 1.09 -29.92 -2.93
CA LEU A 315 1.46 -28.84 -2.02
C LEU A 315 2.28 -29.41 -0.88
N LYS A 316 3.52 -28.93 -0.73
CA LYS A 316 4.49 -29.44 0.25
C LYS A 316 5.10 -28.32 1.06
N VAL A 317 5.51 -28.65 2.29
CA VAL A 317 6.24 -27.77 3.21
C VAL A 317 7.69 -28.23 3.34
N TYR A 318 8.61 -27.26 3.38
CA TYR A 318 10.05 -27.49 3.46
C TYR A 318 10.70 -26.66 4.56
N ASP A 319 11.80 -27.13 5.10
CA ASP A 319 12.69 -26.37 5.96
C ASP A 319 13.63 -25.43 5.13
N VAL A 320 14.47 -24.66 5.83
CA VAL A 320 15.44 -23.74 5.19
C VAL A 320 16.54 -24.44 4.40
N LEU A 321 16.75 -25.74 4.61
CA LEU A 321 17.72 -26.56 3.88
C LEU A 321 17.11 -27.22 2.66
N GLY A 322 15.80 -27.06 2.43
CA GLY A 322 15.06 -27.68 1.34
C GLY A 322 14.59 -29.11 1.62
N ASN A 323 14.70 -29.59 2.87
CA ASN A 323 14.16 -30.90 3.23
C ASN A 323 12.65 -30.82 3.34
N GLU A 324 11.95 -31.81 2.78
CA GLU A 324 10.50 -31.93 2.91
C GLU A 324 10.10 -32.24 4.35
N ILE A 325 9.22 -31.40 4.89
CA ILE A 325 8.63 -31.55 6.23
C ILE A 325 7.34 -32.35 6.16
N THR A 326 6.47 -32.00 5.22
CA THR A 326 5.18 -32.67 5.04
C THR A 326 4.59 -32.34 3.66
N THR A 327 3.75 -33.25 3.17
CA THR A 327 2.88 -33.01 2.03
C THR A 327 1.48 -32.69 2.52
N LEU A 328 0.95 -31.52 2.13
CA LEU A 328 -0.39 -31.05 2.49
C LEU A 328 -1.46 -31.45 1.48
N VAL A 329 -1.11 -31.49 0.18
CA VAL A 329 -1.97 -31.92 -0.92
C VAL A 329 -1.17 -32.80 -1.85
N ASN A 330 -1.79 -33.89 -2.33
CA ASN A 330 -1.20 -34.76 -3.34
C ASN A 330 -2.34 -35.52 -4.06
N GLU A 331 -3.16 -34.78 -4.81
CA GLU A 331 -4.37 -35.32 -5.45
C GLU A 331 -4.82 -34.47 -6.64
N GLU A 332 -5.75 -35.01 -7.42
CA GLU A 332 -6.40 -34.29 -8.49
C GLU A 332 -7.47 -33.32 -7.94
N LYS A 333 -7.43 -32.07 -8.36
CA LYS A 333 -8.37 -31.02 -7.97
C LYS A 333 -9.09 -30.47 -9.20
N GLN A 334 -10.39 -30.24 -9.06
CA GLN A 334 -11.20 -29.52 -10.06
C GLN A 334 -10.79 -28.03 -10.10
N ALA A 335 -11.24 -27.29 -11.13
CA ALA A 335 -11.15 -25.84 -11.12
C ALA A 335 -11.86 -25.29 -9.87
N GLY A 336 -11.19 -24.41 -9.14
CA GLY A 336 -11.72 -23.87 -7.89
C GLY A 336 -10.68 -23.22 -7.00
N GLU A 337 -11.15 -22.61 -5.93
CA GLU A 337 -10.34 -22.09 -4.83
C GLU A 337 -10.31 -23.12 -3.71
N TYR A 338 -9.14 -23.25 -3.09
CA TYR A 338 -8.88 -24.21 -2.04
C TYR A 338 -8.15 -23.53 -0.89
N GLU A 339 -8.49 -23.96 0.32
CA GLU A 339 -7.75 -23.56 1.52
C GLU A 339 -7.37 -24.77 2.35
N ILE A 340 -6.19 -24.72 2.96
CA ILE A 340 -5.67 -25.75 3.85
C ILE A 340 -5.16 -25.10 5.12
N LYS A 341 -5.70 -25.57 6.24
CA LYS A 341 -5.19 -25.21 7.55
C LYS A 341 -3.93 -26.02 7.85
N PHE A 342 -2.83 -25.33 8.11
CA PHE A 342 -1.56 -25.95 8.52
C PHE A 342 -1.30 -25.69 9.99
N GLU A 343 -1.14 -26.79 10.75
CA GLU A 343 -0.79 -26.79 12.16
C GLU A 343 0.43 -27.68 12.37
N PRO A 344 1.65 -27.12 12.42
CA PRO A 344 2.87 -27.90 12.52
C PRO A 344 3.02 -28.49 13.92
N LYS A 345 2.92 -29.82 14.04
CA LYS A 345 3.21 -30.52 15.27
C LYS A 345 4.72 -30.78 15.36
N GLY A 346 5.33 -30.31 16.45
CA GLY A 346 6.76 -30.61 16.75
C GLY A 346 7.79 -29.73 16.04
N LEU A 347 7.39 -28.82 15.15
CA LEU A 347 8.32 -27.88 14.52
C LEU A 347 8.74 -26.77 15.50
N GLN A 348 9.96 -26.28 15.37
CA GLN A 348 10.49 -25.16 16.14
C GLN A 348 10.12 -23.83 15.48
N SER A 349 10.18 -22.72 16.26
CA SER A 349 10.08 -21.39 15.68
C SER A 349 11.16 -21.18 14.62
N GLY A 350 10.77 -20.62 13.47
CA GLY A 350 11.71 -20.45 12.36
C GLY A 350 11.02 -20.18 11.03
N ILE A 351 11.86 -20.10 9.99
CA ILE A 351 11.43 -19.90 8.61
C ILE A 351 11.19 -21.26 7.96
N TYR A 352 10.07 -21.36 7.23
CA TYR A 352 9.69 -22.52 6.43
C TYR A 352 9.21 -22.04 5.05
N PHE A 353 9.18 -22.94 4.08
CA PHE A 353 8.68 -22.67 2.74
C PHE A 353 7.56 -23.65 2.41
N TYR A 354 6.58 -23.22 1.66
CA TYR A 354 5.60 -24.10 1.06
C TYR A 354 5.58 -23.90 -0.45
N ARG A 355 5.46 -25.00 -1.17
CA ARG A 355 5.54 -25.04 -2.62
C ARG A 355 4.35 -25.81 -3.19
N ILE A 356 3.66 -25.18 -4.14
CA ILE A 356 2.67 -25.85 -4.96
C ILE A 356 3.30 -26.23 -6.30
N GLY A 357 2.93 -27.41 -6.82
CA GLY A 357 3.26 -27.86 -8.16
C GLY A 357 2.03 -28.42 -8.86
N THR A 358 1.75 -28.00 -10.09
CA THR A 358 0.66 -28.52 -10.90
C THR A 358 1.07 -28.49 -12.37
N GLY A 359 1.40 -29.64 -12.93
CA GLY A 359 1.90 -29.71 -14.31
C GLY A 359 3.15 -28.85 -14.52
N ASN A 360 3.05 -27.80 -15.32
CA ASN A 360 4.16 -26.87 -15.60
C ASN A 360 4.21 -25.65 -14.63
N PHE A 361 3.23 -25.50 -13.74
CA PHE A 361 3.22 -24.40 -12.78
C PHE A 361 3.87 -24.85 -11.46
N VAL A 362 4.81 -24.04 -10.97
CA VAL A 362 5.46 -24.22 -9.66
C VAL A 362 5.59 -22.84 -9.01
N GLU A 363 5.10 -22.72 -7.79
CA GLU A 363 5.25 -21.50 -6.98
C GLU A 363 5.65 -21.85 -5.55
N THR A 364 6.51 -21.01 -4.93
CA THR A 364 7.02 -21.22 -3.57
C THR A 364 6.87 -19.92 -2.77
N LYS A 365 6.36 -20.03 -1.56
CA LYS A 365 6.24 -18.91 -0.62
C LYS A 365 6.90 -19.22 0.72
N LYS A 366 7.30 -18.15 1.43
CA LYS A 366 7.91 -18.21 2.76
C LYS A 366 6.85 -18.06 3.84
N MET A 367 6.96 -18.80 4.94
CA MET A 367 6.17 -18.63 6.15
C MET A 367 7.06 -18.64 7.39
N ILE A 368 6.61 -17.97 8.45
CA ILE A 368 7.35 -17.81 9.70
C ILE A 368 6.49 -18.36 10.84
N LEU A 369 7.00 -19.41 11.51
CA LEU A 369 6.38 -19.96 12.70
C LEU A 369 6.98 -19.28 13.94
N MET A 370 6.13 -18.77 14.81
CA MET A 370 6.49 -18.20 16.11
C MET A 370 5.77 -18.98 17.21
N LYS A 371 6.52 -19.51 18.19
CA LYS A 371 5.99 -20.15 19.39
C LYS A 371 6.22 -19.29 20.61
#